data_d384f107885058fc0e3c79f09a57b847
#
_entry.id   d384f107885058fc0e3c79f09a57b847
#
_cell.length_a   1.000
_cell.length_b   1.000
_cell.length_c   1.000
_cell.angle_alpha   90.00
_cell.angle_beta   90.00
_cell.angle_gamma   90.00
#
_symmetry.space_group_name_H-M   'P 1'
#
loop_
_entity.id
_entity.type
_entity.pdbx_description
1 polymer ?
#
loop_
_entity_poly.entity_id
_entity_poly.type
_entity_poly.pdbx_seq_one_letter_code
_entity_poly.pdbx_strand_id
1 'polypeptide(L)'
;MEKNPRLSAIIEHLLRQPGQPVSVKLAVGEAVAFGDEKIRAQWSQTPLAQIPLTIRRVPVEQQCMACFGKYRPTCAEVLCPYCGSVGAKIIAGEEFYLESTEE
;
A
#
# COMPACT_ATOMS: atom_id res chain seq x y z
N MET A 1 13.94 5.85 14.44
CA MET A 1 12.78 5.14 13.88
C MET A 1 12.40 5.74 12.54
N GLU A 2 12.23 4.91 11.55
CA GLU A 2 11.83 5.36 10.22
C GLU A 2 10.36 5.79 10.21
N LYS A 3 10.09 6.90 9.57
CA LYS A 3 8.72 7.38 9.36
C LYS A 3 8.45 7.44 7.86
N ASN A 4 7.29 6.91 7.48
CA ASN A 4 6.87 6.97 6.09
C ASN A 4 6.16 8.31 5.84
N PRO A 5 6.64 9.14 4.89
CA PRO A 5 6.02 10.44 4.64
C PRO A 5 4.59 10.36 4.13
N ARG A 6 4.24 9.30 3.40
CA ARG A 6 2.86 9.08 2.95
C ARG A 6 1.94 8.79 4.13
N LEU A 7 2.41 7.97 5.07
CA LEU A 7 1.64 7.68 6.28
C LEU A 7 1.51 8.95 7.14
N SER A 8 2.57 9.73 7.28
CA SER A 8 2.52 11.00 8.00
C SER A 8 1.48 11.94 7.40
N ALA A 9 1.41 12.04 6.08
CA ALA A 9 0.42 12.87 5.39
C ALA A 9 -1.01 12.39 5.67
N ILE A 10 -1.24 11.08 5.67
CA ILE A 10 -2.54 10.50 5.98
C ILE A 10 -2.94 10.83 7.43
N ILE A 11 -2.01 10.66 8.36
CA ILE A 11 -2.23 10.96 9.77
C ILE A 11 -2.59 12.43 9.96
N GLU A 12 -1.84 13.34 9.33
CA GLU A 12 -2.13 14.77 9.40
C GLU A 12 -3.50 15.11 8.85
N HIS A 13 -3.86 14.48 7.73
CA HIS A 13 -5.18 14.68 7.13
C HIS A 13 -6.30 14.28 8.10
N LEU A 14 -6.15 13.14 8.76
CA LEU A 14 -7.13 12.65 9.73
C LEU A 14 -7.22 13.55 10.96
N LEU A 15 -6.08 14.07 11.42
CA LEU A 15 -6.04 14.96 12.58
C LEU A 15 -6.66 16.33 12.31
N ARG A 16 -6.70 16.75 11.05
CA ARG A 16 -7.31 18.02 10.66
C ARG A 16 -8.82 17.96 10.55
N GLN A 17 -9.39 16.79 10.48
CA GLN A 17 -10.83 16.64 10.32
C GLN A 17 -11.55 16.85 11.64
N PRO A 18 -12.76 17.48 11.61
CA PRO A 18 -13.57 17.61 12.82
C PRO A 18 -14.11 16.24 13.24
N GLY A 19 -13.71 15.79 14.40
CA GLY A 19 -14.08 14.48 14.89
C GLY A 19 -13.09 13.38 14.48
N GLN A 20 -13.17 12.27 15.17
CA GLN A 20 -12.28 11.12 14.91
C GLN A 20 -13.09 9.97 14.33
N PRO A 21 -12.54 9.24 13.35
CA PRO A 21 -13.21 8.05 12.84
C PRO A 21 -13.18 6.93 13.89
N VAL A 22 -14.14 6.00 13.77
CA VAL A 22 -14.20 4.81 14.61
C VAL A 22 -13.16 3.79 14.18
N SER A 23 -12.89 3.73 12.88
CA SER A 23 -11.87 2.84 12.32
C SER A 23 -11.30 3.43 11.03
N VAL A 24 -10.09 2.98 10.68
CA VAL A 24 -9.37 3.45 9.49
C VAL A 24 -8.85 2.25 8.73
N LYS A 25 -8.97 2.29 7.42
CA LYS A 25 -8.46 1.25 6.53
C LYS A 25 -7.50 1.84 5.51
N LEU A 26 -6.30 1.28 5.44
CA LEU A 26 -5.26 1.67 4.49
C LEU A 26 -5.10 0.60 3.41
N ALA A 27 -4.85 1.04 2.18
CA ALA A 27 -4.42 0.16 1.10
C ALA A 27 -2.92 0.36 0.90
N VAL A 28 -2.15 -0.70 1.07
CA VAL A 28 -0.69 -0.68 0.98
C VAL A 28 -0.23 -1.76 0.02
N GLY A 29 0.48 -1.37 -1.04
CA GLY A 29 0.96 -2.31 -2.03
C GLY A 29 2.05 -3.23 -1.50
N GLU A 30 2.11 -4.44 -2.03
CA GLU A 30 3.14 -5.41 -1.63
C GLU A 30 4.55 -4.95 -2.00
N ALA A 31 4.69 -4.09 -3.02
CA ALA A 31 5.98 -3.55 -3.43
C ALA A 31 6.47 -2.42 -2.52
N VAL A 32 5.63 -1.91 -1.63
CA VAL A 32 6.03 -0.88 -0.68
C VAL A 32 6.92 -1.50 0.38
N ALA A 33 8.14 -0.98 0.53
CA ALA A 33 9.15 -1.53 1.44
C ALA A 33 8.93 -1.17 2.91
N PHE A 34 7.73 -0.73 3.28
CA PHE A 34 7.38 -0.34 4.65
C PHE A 34 6.38 -1.35 5.19
N GLY A 35 6.85 -2.26 6.03
CA GLY A 35 6.04 -3.37 6.54
C GLY A 35 4.95 -2.95 7.51
N ASP A 36 4.01 -3.86 7.75
CA ASP A 36 2.87 -3.63 8.65
C ASP A 36 3.33 -3.24 10.06
N GLU A 37 4.38 -3.86 10.56
CA GLU A 37 4.90 -3.56 11.88
C GLU A 37 5.37 -2.11 12.00
N LYS A 38 6.05 -1.61 10.97
CA LYS A 38 6.51 -0.23 10.93
C LYS A 38 5.34 0.75 10.80
N ILE A 39 4.33 0.40 10.02
CA ILE A 39 3.13 1.21 9.88
C ILE A 39 2.41 1.32 11.23
N ARG A 40 2.22 0.19 11.91
CA ARG A 40 1.55 0.18 13.20
C ARG A 40 2.36 0.86 14.29
N ALA A 41 3.69 0.75 14.24
CA ALA A 41 4.57 1.44 15.18
C ALA A 41 4.45 2.96 15.03
N GLN A 42 4.46 3.46 13.80
CA GLN A 42 4.29 4.89 13.55
C GLN A 42 2.89 5.37 13.95
N TRP A 43 1.86 4.58 13.65
CA TRP A 43 0.47 4.87 14.02
C TRP A 43 0.31 4.99 15.54
N SER A 44 0.93 4.07 16.28
CA SER A 44 0.82 4.02 17.75
C SER A 44 1.46 5.21 18.45
N GLN A 45 2.32 5.95 17.77
CA GLN A 45 2.97 7.13 18.32
C GLN A 45 2.20 8.42 18.06
N THR A 46 0.99 8.32 17.49
CA THR A 46 0.16 9.46 17.16
C THR A 46 -1.06 9.51 18.07
N PRO A 47 -1.78 10.67 18.11
CA PRO A 47 -3.06 10.72 18.81
C PRO A 47 -4.12 9.75 18.30
N LEU A 48 -3.89 9.13 17.14
CA LEU A 48 -4.80 8.16 16.54
C LEU A 48 -4.53 6.72 17.01
N ALA A 49 -3.62 6.51 17.95
CA ALA A 49 -3.18 5.19 18.39
C ALA A 49 -4.31 4.27 18.87
N GLN A 50 -5.38 4.85 19.41
CA GLN A 50 -6.52 4.09 19.93
C GLN A 50 -7.54 3.71 18.84
N ILE A 51 -7.39 4.25 17.64
CA ILE A 51 -8.31 3.98 16.53
C ILE A 51 -7.86 2.69 15.84
N PRO A 52 -8.75 1.69 15.68
CA PRO A 52 -8.40 0.46 14.96
C PRO A 52 -7.93 0.75 13.55
N LEU A 53 -6.81 0.18 13.19
CA LEU A 53 -6.19 0.33 11.89
C LEU A 53 -6.18 -1.01 11.17
N THR A 54 -6.81 -1.06 10.00
CA THR A 54 -6.78 -2.22 9.11
C THR A 54 -5.89 -1.90 7.93
N ILE A 55 -5.00 -2.83 7.60
CA ILE A 55 -4.09 -2.69 6.45
C ILE A 55 -4.46 -3.75 5.43
N ARG A 56 -4.88 -3.32 4.24
CA ARG A 56 -5.15 -4.21 3.13
C ARG A 56 -3.95 -4.20 2.20
N ARG A 57 -3.35 -5.36 1.98
CA ARG A 57 -2.23 -5.48 1.07
C ARG A 57 -2.73 -5.65 -0.36
N VAL A 58 -2.19 -4.82 -1.26
CA VAL A 58 -2.51 -4.87 -2.69
C VAL A 58 -1.42 -5.68 -3.38
N PRO A 59 -1.75 -6.81 -4.02
CA PRO A 59 -0.74 -7.63 -4.67
C PRO A 59 -0.08 -6.90 -5.85
N VAL A 60 1.20 -7.20 -6.07
CA VAL A 60 1.94 -6.66 -7.20
C VAL A 60 1.38 -7.27 -8.48
N GLU A 61 1.09 -6.42 -9.46
CA GLU A 61 0.65 -6.83 -10.77
C GLU A 61 1.44 -6.07 -11.82
N GLN A 62 1.90 -6.77 -12.85
CA GLN A 62 2.68 -6.21 -13.94
C GLN A 62 1.94 -6.38 -15.25
N GLN A 63 2.22 -5.49 -16.20
CA GLN A 63 1.71 -5.57 -17.54
C GLN A 63 2.89 -5.67 -18.51
N CYS A 64 2.89 -6.70 -19.35
CA CYS A 64 3.89 -6.88 -20.38
C CYS A 64 3.82 -5.74 -21.40
N MET A 65 4.96 -5.16 -21.74
CA MET A 65 5.01 -4.07 -22.71
C MET A 65 4.94 -4.56 -24.15
N ALA A 66 5.07 -5.87 -24.39
CA ALA A 66 5.00 -6.45 -25.72
C ALA A 66 3.60 -6.95 -26.07
N CYS A 67 2.98 -7.77 -25.20
CA CYS A 67 1.66 -8.35 -25.45
C CYS A 67 0.55 -7.70 -24.63
N PHE A 68 0.86 -6.81 -23.71
CA PHE A 68 -0.06 -6.11 -22.82
C PHE A 68 -0.85 -7.02 -21.87
N GLY A 69 -0.41 -8.28 -21.74
CA GLY A 69 -1.00 -9.19 -20.76
C GLY A 69 -0.65 -8.79 -19.34
N LYS A 70 -1.61 -8.92 -18.44
CA LYS A 70 -1.41 -8.63 -17.02
C LYS A 70 -1.10 -9.91 -16.27
N TYR A 71 -0.13 -9.86 -15.37
CA TYR A 71 0.25 -11.02 -14.58
C TYR A 71 0.87 -10.60 -13.25
N ARG A 72 0.89 -11.54 -12.30
CA ARG A 72 1.58 -11.35 -11.03
C ARG A 72 2.98 -11.91 -11.14
N PRO A 73 4.03 -11.09 -10.92
CA PRO A 73 5.39 -11.60 -11.00
C PRO A 73 5.69 -12.54 -9.84
N THR A 74 6.48 -13.58 -10.13
CA THR A 74 7.04 -14.44 -9.10
C THR A 74 8.51 -14.11 -8.94
N CYS A 75 9.09 -14.44 -7.80
CA CYS A 75 10.50 -14.12 -7.52
C CYS A 75 11.47 -14.78 -8.50
N ALA A 76 11.05 -15.84 -9.17
CA ALA A 76 11.90 -16.63 -10.04
C ALA A 76 11.75 -16.30 -11.53
N GLU A 77 10.71 -15.56 -11.91
CA GLU A 77 10.42 -15.31 -13.32
C GLU A 77 10.51 -13.83 -13.66
N VAL A 78 11.34 -13.52 -14.64
CA VAL A 78 11.47 -12.18 -15.22
C VAL A 78 10.82 -12.10 -16.59
N LEU A 79 10.32 -13.23 -17.11
CA LEU A 79 9.71 -13.32 -18.43
C LEU A 79 8.19 -13.28 -18.32
N CYS A 80 7.56 -12.68 -19.31
CA CYS A 80 6.10 -12.69 -19.42
C CYS A 80 5.60 -14.13 -19.61
N PRO A 81 4.65 -14.61 -18.79
CA PRO A 81 4.15 -15.98 -18.93
C PRO A 81 3.33 -16.21 -20.20
N TYR A 82 2.93 -15.15 -20.89
CA TYR A 82 2.10 -15.24 -22.09
C TYR A 82 2.91 -15.21 -23.39
N CYS A 83 3.94 -14.38 -23.46
CA CYS A 83 4.71 -14.21 -24.70
C CYS A 83 6.23 -14.41 -24.53
N GLY A 84 6.72 -14.59 -23.30
CA GLY A 84 8.13 -14.79 -23.03
C GLY A 84 9.03 -13.57 -23.15
N SER A 85 8.45 -12.39 -23.37
CA SER A 85 9.24 -11.16 -23.48
C SER A 85 9.72 -10.67 -22.12
N VAL A 86 10.86 -9.97 -22.12
CA VAL A 86 11.34 -9.24 -20.95
C VAL A 86 10.90 -7.80 -21.08
N GLY A 87 10.47 -7.23 -19.97
CA GLY A 87 10.05 -5.82 -19.95
C GLY A 87 8.57 -5.69 -19.65
N ALA A 88 8.30 -5.31 -18.41
CA ALA A 88 6.96 -5.08 -17.92
C ALA A 88 6.98 -3.88 -17.00
N LYS A 89 5.83 -3.24 -16.86
CA LYS A 89 5.67 -2.17 -15.88
C LYS A 89 4.75 -2.60 -14.76
N ILE A 90 5.01 -2.13 -13.56
CA ILE A 90 4.17 -2.38 -12.40
C ILE A 90 2.93 -1.50 -12.54
N ILE A 91 1.74 -2.12 -12.53
CA ILE A 91 0.47 -1.42 -12.62
C ILE A 91 -0.31 -1.46 -11.30
N ALA A 92 0.08 -2.33 -10.38
CA ALA A 92 -0.51 -2.41 -9.04
C ALA A 92 0.54 -2.93 -8.06
N GLY A 93 0.36 -2.64 -6.77
CA GLY A 93 1.26 -3.10 -5.72
C GLY A 93 2.17 -2.01 -5.15
N GLU A 94 2.06 -0.78 -5.65
CA GLU A 94 2.82 0.37 -5.15
C GLU A 94 1.93 1.35 -4.38
N GLU A 95 0.67 1.02 -4.18
CA GLU A 95 -0.29 1.89 -3.51
C GLU A 95 0.06 2.12 -2.05
N PHE A 96 -0.20 3.31 -1.58
CA PHE A 96 -0.15 3.65 -0.17
C PHE A 96 -1.10 4.83 0.04
N TYR A 97 -2.35 4.52 0.38
CA TYR A 97 -3.35 5.56 0.53
C TYR A 97 -4.41 5.17 1.56
N LEU A 98 -5.15 6.17 2.02
CA LEU A 98 -6.29 5.98 2.89
C LEU A 98 -7.45 5.42 2.06
N GLU A 99 -7.84 4.18 2.33
CA GLU A 99 -8.89 3.52 1.56
C GLU A 99 -10.28 3.93 2.05
N SER A 100 -10.50 3.90 3.35
CA SER A 100 -11.77 4.28 3.93
C SER A 100 -11.64 4.57 5.41
N THR A 101 -12.64 5.29 5.94
CA THR A 101 -12.81 5.52 7.37
C THR A 101 -14.26 5.24 7.73
N GLU A 102 -14.47 4.72 8.94
CA GLU A 102 -15.81 4.56 9.49
C GLU A 102 -16.01 5.59 10.61
N GLU A 103 -17.13 6.23 10.59
CA GLU A 103 -17.49 7.24 11.58
C GLU A 103 -18.59 6.78 12.53
#